data_45de1d603d5b9bc9ef1f6918fb82ec1d
#
_entry.id   45de1d603d5b9bc9ef1f6918fb82ec1d
#
_cell.length_a   1.000
_cell.length_b   1.000
_cell.length_c   1.000
_cell.angle_alpha   90.00
_cell.angle_beta   90.00
_cell.angle_gamma   90.00
#
_symmetry.space_group_name_H-M   'P 1'
#
loop_
_entity.id
_entity.type
_entity.pdbx_description
1 polymer ?
#
loop_
_entity_poly.entity_id
_entity_poly.type
_entity_poly.pdbx_seq_one_letter_code
_entity_poly.pdbx_strand_id
1 'polypeptide(L)'
;MKKDFYENVREHALAHAHTQDTWRTRFILARTAVFPLMLVALVHGYDRGSVEELMLGGFFLLLFAVLVLRHRRLERRRIFTQAYLGVVGEYLARFDGSWKKSPVDGAAYLREKCPPDRDLHIFGAASLYQYLCAAHTRMGRDRLAAALSATPQDLTRTRRRQAAVTELLAHPLLALELEARGALLPDAHDTRVLAKELAQPLKGSLKLISCIGIVLANACVWSLCWAIFFGGSWAIPIALFTFNLTMAMAFFSRTQRELAPLGHMASALRLYGRIFRALERAPLRSAAFHAILSPLFAPVRATIGLSRLTILADCAAMRRNFFFFILANGILLWDFHCMAYFSHWRKGYGAAAADWLKVWAETEVLLSLARVGHTREVHAFPRFAEEGAPQLMAEDATLLLLTEETATPNDAQLTAGTLVITGSNMSGKTTYMRCLGANAVLAYAGAPVCARSFTLTPMAVYTSIQISDDLAGGISTFYAELLRIKKMMVYSKRGKPMLILIDEIFRGTNSADRIVGAREAIRRLTLPHAITVVTTHDFELCDLGREGIPVTNAHFEEHYEGDKILFDFKMRAGRCHTTNAQYLLRMAGIMGE
;
A
#
# COMPACT_ATOMS: atom_id res chain seq x y z
N MET A 1 -23.24 -1.76 11.19
CA MET A 1 -23.36 -0.47 10.44
C MET A 1 -22.33 -0.29 9.35
N LYS A 2 -21.01 -0.37 9.61
CA LYS A 2 -19.96 -0.25 8.56
C LYS A 2 -19.95 -1.46 7.60
N LYS A 3 -20.11 -2.68 8.10
CA LYS A 3 -20.20 -3.88 7.27
C LYS A 3 -21.32 -3.79 6.25
N ASP A 4 -22.53 -3.40 6.69
CA ASP A 4 -23.72 -3.25 5.84
C ASP A 4 -23.50 -2.23 4.72
N PHE A 5 -22.76 -1.15 5.01
CA PHE A 5 -22.38 -0.18 3.98
C PHE A 5 -21.57 -0.85 2.85
N TYR A 6 -20.54 -1.64 3.18
CA TYR A 6 -19.74 -2.32 2.15
C TYR A 6 -20.48 -3.45 1.45
N GLU A 7 -21.41 -4.13 2.13
CA GLU A 7 -22.30 -5.13 1.52
C GLU A 7 -23.21 -4.48 0.48
N ASN A 8 -23.85 -3.35 0.82
CA ASN A 8 -24.66 -2.58 -0.12
C ASN A 8 -23.84 -2.07 -1.32
N VAL A 9 -22.64 -1.55 -1.07
CA VAL A 9 -21.72 -1.13 -2.16
C VAL A 9 -21.38 -2.29 -3.08
N ARG A 10 -21.15 -3.49 -2.52
CA ARG A 10 -20.89 -4.71 -3.31
C ARG A 10 -22.08 -5.10 -4.18
N GLU A 11 -23.29 -5.08 -3.63
CA GLU A 11 -24.52 -5.42 -4.36
C GLU A 11 -24.74 -4.49 -5.54
N HIS A 12 -24.62 -3.18 -5.33
CA HIS A 12 -24.69 -2.18 -6.41
C HIS A 12 -23.63 -2.40 -7.49
N ALA A 13 -22.40 -2.68 -7.09
CA ALA A 13 -21.31 -2.95 -8.04
C ALA A 13 -21.53 -4.25 -8.82
N LEU A 14 -22.10 -5.30 -8.21
CA LEU A 14 -22.47 -6.56 -8.88
C LEU A 14 -23.60 -6.33 -9.90
N ALA A 15 -24.63 -5.56 -9.58
CA ALA A 15 -25.70 -5.21 -10.51
C ALA A 15 -25.15 -4.47 -11.75
N HIS A 16 -24.22 -3.53 -11.52
CA HIS A 16 -23.50 -2.85 -12.61
C HIS A 16 -22.65 -3.82 -13.45
N ALA A 17 -21.94 -4.75 -12.82
CA ALA A 17 -21.14 -5.76 -13.53
C ALA A 17 -22.02 -6.64 -14.43
N HIS A 18 -23.15 -7.12 -13.93
CA HIS A 18 -24.11 -7.91 -14.70
C HIS A 18 -24.65 -7.14 -15.92
N THR A 19 -25.01 -5.87 -15.74
CA THR A 19 -25.44 -5.01 -16.85
C THR A 19 -24.33 -4.85 -17.90
N GLN A 20 -23.08 -4.67 -17.47
CA GLN A 20 -21.93 -4.55 -18.37
C GLN A 20 -21.69 -5.86 -19.16
N ASP A 21 -21.83 -7.03 -18.55
CA ASP A 21 -21.68 -8.33 -19.21
C ASP A 21 -22.78 -8.56 -20.26
N THR A 22 -24.02 -8.17 -19.98
CA THR A 22 -25.12 -8.21 -20.95
C THR A 22 -24.83 -7.33 -22.18
N TRP A 23 -24.39 -6.08 -21.98
CA TRP A 23 -24.00 -5.20 -23.07
C TRP A 23 -22.78 -5.69 -23.85
N ARG A 24 -21.80 -6.30 -23.17
CA ARG A 24 -20.63 -6.92 -23.81
C ARG A 24 -21.06 -7.97 -24.82
N THR A 25 -21.94 -8.87 -24.44
CA THR A 25 -22.48 -9.92 -25.33
C THR A 25 -23.20 -9.30 -26.52
N ARG A 26 -24.04 -8.27 -26.32
CA ARG A 26 -24.73 -7.54 -27.39
C ARG A 26 -23.76 -6.89 -28.38
N PHE A 27 -22.70 -6.26 -27.89
CA PHE A 27 -21.67 -5.65 -28.76
C PHE A 27 -20.87 -6.70 -29.54
N ILE A 28 -20.56 -7.86 -28.95
CA ILE A 28 -19.92 -8.96 -29.66
C ILE A 28 -20.79 -9.44 -30.80
N LEU A 29 -22.08 -9.75 -30.54
CA LEU A 29 -23.03 -10.21 -31.56
C LEU A 29 -23.21 -9.17 -32.67
N ALA A 30 -23.40 -7.90 -32.32
CA ALA A 30 -23.54 -6.83 -33.31
C ALA A 30 -22.31 -6.70 -34.22
N ARG A 31 -21.10 -6.79 -33.67
CA ARG A 31 -19.85 -6.74 -34.46
C ARG A 31 -19.71 -7.95 -35.36
N THR A 32 -20.05 -9.15 -34.88
CA THR A 32 -19.99 -10.38 -35.65
C THR A 32 -20.97 -10.34 -36.81
N ALA A 33 -22.14 -9.72 -36.66
CA ALA A 33 -23.11 -9.54 -37.75
C ALA A 33 -22.73 -8.47 -38.75
N VAL A 34 -22.23 -7.30 -38.28
CA VAL A 34 -21.89 -6.16 -39.15
C VAL A 34 -20.64 -6.40 -39.98
N PHE A 35 -19.65 -7.16 -39.47
CA PHE A 35 -18.39 -7.41 -40.19
C PHE A 35 -18.56 -8.10 -41.55
N PRO A 36 -19.28 -9.24 -41.67
CA PRO A 36 -19.50 -9.88 -42.98
C PRO A 36 -20.33 -9.01 -43.90
N LEU A 37 -21.34 -8.29 -43.41
CA LEU A 37 -22.14 -7.35 -44.22
C LEU A 37 -21.27 -6.25 -44.83
N MET A 38 -20.36 -5.70 -44.03
CA MET A 38 -19.38 -4.74 -44.48
C MET A 38 -18.50 -5.30 -45.61
N LEU A 39 -17.98 -6.52 -45.42
CA LEU A 39 -17.07 -7.15 -46.37
C LEU A 39 -17.78 -7.45 -47.68
N VAL A 40 -18.98 -8.02 -47.62
CA VAL A 40 -19.80 -8.33 -48.82
C VAL A 40 -20.12 -7.04 -49.59
N ALA A 41 -20.58 -5.96 -48.92
CA ALA A 41 -20.91 -4.71 -49.57
C ALA A 41 -19.70 -4.04 -50.27
N LEU A 42 -18.51 -4.07 -49.62
CA LEU A 42 -17.30 -3.51 -50.20
C LEU A 42 -16.78 -4.33 -51.40
N VAL A 43 -16.73 -5.65 -51.29
CA VAL A 43 -16.24 -6.52 -52.37
C VAL A 43 -17.16 -6.47 -53.54
N HIS A 44 -18.47 -6.59 -53.32
CA HIS A 44 -19.48 -6.61 -54.39
C HIS A 44 -19.58 -5.24 -55.08
N GLY A 45 -19.52 -4.16 -54.30
CA GLY A 45 -19.50 -2.81 -54.85
C GLY A 45 -18.25 -2.51 -55.69
N TYR A 46 -17.09 -3.06 -55.27
CA TYR A 46 -15.86 -2.96 -56.07
C TYR A 46 -15.95 -3.75 -57.38
N ASP A 47 -16.40 -5.02 -57.33
CA ASP A 47 -16.52 -5.89 -58.52
C ASP A 47 -17.51 -5.36 -59.55
N ARG A 48 -18.60 -4.70 -59.11
CA ARG A 48 -19.63 -4.14 -59.99
C ARG A 48 -19.42 -2.67 -60.39
N GLY A 49 -18.46 -2.01 -59.75
CA GLY A 49 -18.26 -0.55 -59.89
C GLY A 49 -19.47 0.28 -59.39
N SER A 50 -20.29 -0.30 -58.48
CA SER A 50 -21.48 0.35 -57.94
C SER A 50 -21.14 1.29 -56.79
N VAL A 51 -21.37 2.60 -57.02
CA VAL A 51 -21.14 3.62 -56.01
C VAL A 51 -22.06 3.44 -54.80
N GLU A 52 -23.31 2.98 -55.00
CA GLU A 52 -24.30 2.76 -53.95
C GLU A 52 -23.86 1.66 -53.00
N GLU A 53 -23.36 0.52 -53.52
CA GLU A 53 -22.86 -0.60 -52.72
C GLU A 53 -21.56 -0.22 -51.96
N LEU A 54 -20.67 0.57 -52.57
CA LEU A 54 -19.48 1.11 -51.90
C LEU A 54 -19.86 2.08 -50.77
N MET A 55 -20.88 2.94 -50.97
CA MET A 55 -21.39 3.79 -49.90
C MET A 55 -22.01 2.98 -48.77
N LEU A 56 -22.75 1.92 -49.07
CA LEU A 56 -23.29 1.00 -48.07
C LEU A 56 -22.16 0.29 -47.27
N GLY A 57 -21.12 -0.15 -47.98
CA GLY A 57 -19.92 -0.73 -47.36
C GLY A 57 -19.20 0.26 -46.42
N GLY A 58 -19.08 1.52 -46.86
CA GLY A 58 -18.56 2.63 -46.05
C GLY A 58 -19.40 2.91 -44.81
N PHE A 59 -20.72 2.86 -44.91
CA PHE A 59 -21.63 2.95 -43.75
C PHE A 59 -21.39 1.83 -42.74
N PHE A 60 -21.33 0.58 -43.21
CA PHE A 60 -21.05 -0.57 -42.31
C PHE A 60 -19.65 -0.50 -41.70
N LEU A 61 -18.65 0.02 -42.40
CA LEU A 61 -17.32 0.26 -41.86
C LEU A 61 -17.36 1.28 -40.70
N LEU A 62 -18.06 2.39 -40.92
CA LEU A 62 -18.24 3.40 -39.87
C LEU A 62 -18.99 2.83 -38.67
N LEU A 63 -20.08 2.09 -38.89
CA LEU A 63 -20.84 1.42 -37.85
C LEU A 63 -19.96 0.42 -37.07
N PHE A 64 -19.18 -0.39 -37.77
CA PHE A 64 -18.25 -1.33 -37.15
C PHE A 64 -17.20 -0.60 -36.29
N ALA A 65 -16.62 0.48 -36.79
CA ALA A 65 -15.67 1.30 -36.03
C ALA A 65 -16.31 1.88 -34.76
N VAL A 66 -17.54 2.38 -34.83
CA VAL A 66 -18.29 2.88 -33.66
C VAL A 66 -18.54 1.76 -32.66
N LEU A 67 -18.97 0.57 -33.11
CA LEU A 67 -19.19 -0.60 -32.26
C LEU A 67 -17.89 -1.04 -31.56
N VAL A 68 -16.76 -1.04 -32.28
CA VAL A 68 -15.43 -1.35 -31.69
C VAL A 68 -15.07 -0.34 -30.62
N LEU A 69 -15.26 0.94 -30.87
CA LEU A 69 -14.94 2.00 -29.90
C LEU A 69 -15.82 1.91 -28.65
N ARG A 70 -17.13 1.66 -28.82
CA ARG A 70 -18.08 1.45 -27.71
C ARG A 70 -17.74 0.20 -26.90
N HIS A 71 -17.45 -0.90 -27.58
CA HIS A 71 -17.04 -2.14 -26.92
C HIS A 71 -15.75 -1.96 -26.12
N ARG A 72 -14.72 -1.30 -26.67
CA ARG A 72 -13.47 -0.98 -25.94
C ARG A 72 -13.70 -0.10 -24.72
N ARG A 73 -14.66 0.86 -24.80
CA ARG A 73 -15.02 1.70 -23.63
C ARG A 73 -15.71 0.87 -22.55
N LEU A 74 -16.62 -0.02 -22.95
CA LEU A 74 -17.30 -0.93 -22.04
C LEU A 74 -16.32 -1.88 -21.34
N GLU A 75 -15.40 -2.48 -22.07
CA GLU A 75 -14.40 -3.40 -21.51
C GLU A 75 -13.51 -2.71 -20.46
N ARG A 76 -13.11 -1.46 -20.71
CA ARG A 76 -12.37 -0.67 -19.71
C ARG A 76 -13.18 -0.40 -18.45
N ARG A 77 -14.49 -0.16 -18.57
CA ARG A 77 -15.38 0.02 -17.41
C ARG A 77 -15.54 -1.28 -16.64
N ARG A 78 -15.69 -2.39 -17.36
CA ARG A 78 -15.82 -3.74 -16.78
C ARG A 78 -14.58 -4.12 -15.95
N ILE A 79 -13.38 -3.93 -16.51
CA ILE A 79 -12.11 -4.18 -15.81
C ILE A 79 -12.03 -3.33 -14.53
N PHE A 80 -12.44 -2.07 -14.58
CA PHE A 80 -12.50 -1.22 -13.39
C PHE A 80 -13.52 -1.71 -12.36
N THR A 81 -14.72 -2.10 -12.78
CA THR A 81 -15.76 -2.64 -11.89
C THR A 81 -15.30 -3.91 -11.20
N GLN A 82 -14.59 -4.80 -11.91
CA GLN A 82 -14.00 -6.01 -11.32
C GLN A 82 -12.93 -5.68 -10.26
N ALA A 83 -12.03 -4.75 -10.56
CA ALA A 83 -11.03 -4.29 -9.58
C ALA A 83 -11.71 -3.65 -8.35
N TYR A 84 -12.76 -2.85 -8.57
CA TYR A 84 -13.55 -2.25 -7.51
C TYR A 84 -14.22 -3.30 -6.61
N LEU A 85 -14.83 -4.32 -7.20
CA LEU A 85 -15.41 -5.47 -6.47
C LEU A 85 -14.35 -6.22 -5.66
N GLY A 86 -13.15 -6.40 -6.22
CA GLY A 86 -12.02 -7.00 -5.51
C GLY A 86 -11.64 -6.20 -4.26
N VAL A 87 -11.53 -4.88 -4.39
CA VAL A 87 -11.23 -3.98 -3.26
C VAL A 87 -12.33 -4.02 -2.21
N VAL A 88 -13.61 -3.94 -2.60
CA VAL A 88 -14.73 -4.06 -1.65
C VAL A 88 -14.69 -5.41 -0.92
N GLY A 89 -14.36 -6.49 -1.63
CA GLY A 89 -14.15 -7.81 -1.03
C GLY A 89 -13.03 -7.82 0.03
N GLU A 90 -11.94 -7.08 -0.22
CA GLU A 90 -10.87 -6.94 0.77
C GLU A 90 -11.32 -6.20 2.05
N TYR A 91 -12.20 -5.18 1.92
CA TYR A 91 -12.79 -4.51 3.09
C TYR A 91 -13.70 -5.46 3.87
N LEU A 92 -14.56 -6.21 3.18
CA LEU A 92 -15.46 -7.20 3.80
C LEU A 92 -14.68 -8.32 4.52
N ALA A 93 -13.56 -8.76 3.93
CA ALA A 93 -12.67 -9.76 4.53
C ALA A 93 -12.11 -9.36 5.91
N ARG A 94 -12.11 -8.06 6.25
CA ARG A 94 -11.63 -7.57 7.54
C ARG A 94 -12.67 -7.72 8.66
N PHE A 95 -13.94 -7.82 8.30
CA PHE A 95 -15.01 -8.05 9.28
C PHE A 95 -15.10 -9.52 9.68
N ASP A 96 -14.84 -10.45 8.76
CA ASP A 96 -14.91 -11.90 9.01
C ASP A 96 -13.56 -12.56 9.32
N GLY A 97 -12.47 -11.78 9.30
CA GLY A 97 -11.12 -12.27 9.59
C GLY A 97 -10.43 -12.98 8.43
N SER A 98 -11.07 -13.13 7.26
CA SER A 98 -10.50 -13.82 6.09
C SER A 98 -9.36 -13.04 5.40
N TRP A 99 -9.14 -11.77 5.76
CA TRP A 99 -8.00 -10.96 5.34
C TRP A 99 -6.63 -11.61 5.61
N LYS A 100 -6.54 -12.51 6.59
CA LYS A 100 -5.33 -13.29 6.94
C LYS A 100 -4.86 -14.18 5.79
N LYS A 101 -5.73 -14.45 4.79
CA LYS A 101 -5.40 -15.22 3.59
C LYS A 101 -4.76 -14.38 2.47
N SER A 102 -4.67 -13.04 2.63
CA SER A 102 -4.03 -12.16 1.64
C SER A 102 -2.54 -12.52 1.47
N PRO A 103 -2.03 -12.61 0.24
CA PRO A 103 -0.62 -12.95 -0.01
C PRO A 103 0.35 -11.81 0.33
N VAL A 104 -0.16 -10.59 0.56
CA VAL A 104 0.69 -9.40 0.83
C VAL A 104 0.83 -9.23 2.34
N ASP A 105 1.65 -10.06 2.96
CA ASP A 105 1.84 -10.10 4.42
C ASP A 105 2.98 -9.19 4.94
N GLY A 106 3.84 -8.69 4.05
CA GLY A 106 4.97 -7.85 4.44
C GLY A 106 6.13 -8.60 5.09
N ALA A 107 6.21 -9.93 4.99
CA ALA A 107 7.31 -10.72 5.56
C ALA A 107 8.70 -10.25 5.10
N ALA A 108 8.80 -9.74 3.87
CA ALA A 108 10.04 -9.17 3.32
C ALA A 108 10.56 -7.93 4.07
N TYR A 109 9.73 -7.28 4.88
CA TYR A 109 10.08 -6.10 5.69
C TYR A 109 10.43 -6.44 7.13
N LEU A 110 10.29 -7.70 7.54
CA LEU A 110 10.60 -8.15 8.89
C LEU A 110 12.10 -7.97 9.18
N ARG A 111 12.41 -7.20 10.23
CA ARG A 111 13.78 -6.91 10.66
C ARG A 111 14.16 -7.84 11.81
N GLU A 112 15.06 -8.78 11.58
CA GLU A 112 15.50 -9.75 12.61
C GLU A 112 16.04 -9.08 13.88
N LYS A 113 16.68 -7.92 13.75
CA LYS A 113 17.25 -7.17 14.88
C LYS A 113 16.26 -6.25 15.59
N CYS A 114 14.98 -6.26 15.20
CA CYS A 114 13.91 -5.43 15.75
C CYS A 114 12.81 -6.33 16.38
N PRO A 115 12.94 -6.75 17.65
CA PRO A 115 11.97 -7.64 18.31
C PRO A 115 10.51 -7.18 18.17
N PRO A 116 10.17 -5.88 18.28
CA PRO A 116 8.79 -5.42 18.12
C PRO A 116 8.13 -5.82 16.80
N ASP A 117 8.90 -5.96 15.71
CA ASP A 117 8.35 -6.33 14.40
C ASP A 117 7.62 -7.69 14.45
N ARG A 118 8.20 -8.66 15.17
CA ARG A 118 7.64 -10.01 15.37
C ARG A 118 6.68 -10.04 16.55
N ASP A 119 7.11 -9.52 17.69
CA ASP A 119 6.39 -9.60 18.97
C ASP A 119 5.00 -8.92 18.92
N LEU A 120 4.89 -7.80 18.20
CA LEU A 120 3.64 -7.05 17.98
C LEU A 120 2.92 -7.42 16.68
N HIS A 121 3.39 -8.42 15.95
CA HIS A 121 2.87 -8.79 14.64
C HIS A 121 2.79 -7.60 13.68
N ILE A 122 3.87 -6.81 13.57
CA ILE A 122 3.89 -5.66 12.63
C ILE A 122 3.97 -6.16 11.20
N PHE A 123 4.82 -7.17 10.92
CA PHE A 123 5.05 -7.77 9.60
C PHE A 123 4.90 -9.28 9.64
N GLY A 124 4.63 -9.89 8.49
CA GLY A 124 4.42 -11.31 8.32
C GLY A 124 2.94 -11.70 8.34
N ALA A 125 2.66 -12.99 8.44
CA ALA A 125 1.31 -13.52 8.44
C ALA A 125 0.50 -13.02 9.65
N ALA A 126 -0.76 -12.70 9.43
CA ALA A 126 -1.70 -12.16 10.42
C ALA A 126 -1.17 -10.89 11.13
N SER A 127 -0.51 -10.01 10.38
CA SER A 127 0.17 -8.80 10.88
C SER A 127 -0.61 -7.51 10.66
N LEU A 128 -0.16 -6.44 11.34
CA LEU A 128 -0.67 -5.07 11.10
C LEU A 128 -0.49 -4.67 9.64
N TYR A 129 0.68 -4.96 9.06
CA TYR A 129 0.95 -4.65 7.66
C TYR A 129 -0.05 -5.35 6.73
N GLN A 130 -0.29 -6.66 6.90
CA GLN A 130 -1.22 -7.43 6.09
C GLN A 130 -2.66 -6.91 6.23
N TYR A 131 -3.08 -6.52 7.43
CA TYR A 131 -4.39 -5.92 7.67
C TYR A 131 -4.55 -4.59 6.95
N LEU A 132 -3.53 -3.73 7.02
CA LEU A 132 -3.60 -2.34 6.55
C LEU A 132 -3.36 -2.22 5.04
N CYS A 133 -2.51 -3.05 4.44
CA CYS A 133 -1.95 -2.82 3.12
C CYS A 133 -3.02 -2.65 2.03
N ALA A 134 -3.19 -1.41 1.57
CA ALA A 134 -3.94 -1.00 0.38
C ALA A 134 -3.00 -0.64 -0.78
N ALA A 135 -1.68 -0.79 -0.59
CA ALA A 135 -0.69 -0.38 -1.57
C ALA A 135 -0.49 -1.45 -2.64
N HIS A 136 -0.71 -1.07 -3.88
CA HIS A 136 -0.50 -1.91 -5.05
C HIS A 136 0.88 -1.68 -5.68
N THR A 137 1.51 -0.51 -5.45
CA THR A 137 2.86 -0.23 -5.94
C THR A 137 3.92 -0.62 -4.93
N ARG A 138 5.11 -1.03 -5.42
CA ARG A 138 6.24 -1.34 -4.55
C ARG A 138 6.66 -0.13 -3.70
N MET A 139 6.67 1.07 -4.29
CA MET A 139 7.01 2.30 -3.55
C MET A 139 6.01 2.61 -2.42
N GLY A 140 4.72 2.36 -2.64
CA GLY A 140 3.68 2.48 -1.60
C GLY A 140 3.85 1.46 -0.50
N ARG A 141 4.10 0.20 -0.85
CA ARG A 141 4.39 -0.90 0.09
C ARG A 141 5.61 -0.61 0.97
N ASP A 142 6.72 -0.16 0.37
CA ASP A 142 7.94 0.22 1.09
C ASP A 142 7.69 1.39 2.06
N ARG A 143 6.90 2.39 1.64
CA ARG A 143 6.54 3.54 2.48
C ARG A 143 5.61 3.17 3.62
N LEU A 144 4.65 2.28 3.38
CA LEU A 144 3.79 1.76 4.44
C LEU A 144 4.62 1.00 5.48
N ALA A 145 5.52 0.12 5.04
CA ALA A 145 6.43 -0.59 5.92
C ALA A 145 7.32 0.37 6.74
N ALA A 146 7.84 1.42 6.12
CA ALA A 146 8.62 2.46 6.82
C ALA A 146 7.77 3.28 7.81
N ALA A 147 6.46 3.43 7.56
CA ALA A 147 5.55 4.12 8.49
C ALA A 147 5.23 3.28 9.73
N LEU A 148 5.16 1.96 9.60
CA LEU A 148 4.90 1.02 10.70
C LEU A 148 6.18 0.78 11.50
N SER A 149 6.53 1.71 12.37
CA SER A 149 7.73 1.67 13.19
C SER A 149 7.39 1.66 14.68
N ALA A 150 8.10 0.83 15.43
CA ALA A 150 8.02 0.79 16.90
C ALA A 150 8.72 2.00 17.58
N THR A 151 9.33 2.88 16.80
CA THR A 151 9.98 4.10 17.31
C THR A 151 9.29 5.31 16.71
N PRO A 152 8.93 6.33 17.53
CA PRO A 152 8.32 7.55 17.04
C PRO A 152 9.29 8.25 16.07
N GLN A 153 8.72 8.70 14.96
CA GLN A 153 9.41 9.44 13.91
C GLN A 153 9.06 10.93 14.01
N ASP A 154 9.08 11.64 12.91
CA ASP A 154 8.66 13.03 12.81
C ASP A 154 7.16 13.18 13.12
N LEU A 155 6.83 13.73 14.28
CA LEU A 155 5.45 13.97 14.71
C LEU A 155 4.70 14.94 13.80
N THR A 156 5.40 15.87 13.17
CA THR A 156 4.81 16.81 12.20
C THR A 156 4.25 16.03 11.01
N ARG A 157 5.02 15.07 10.52
CA ARG A 157 4.56 14.16 9.45
C ARG A 157 3.41 13.27 9.91
N THR A 158 3.48 12.74 11.13
CA THR A 158 2.42 11.92 11.73
C THR A 158 1.11 12.71 11.82
N ARG A 159 1.13 13.93 12.36
CA ARG A 159 -0.05 14.81 12.45
C ARG A 159 -0.62 15.18 11.08
N ARG A 160 0.26 15.43 10.10
CA ARG A 160 -0.17 15.67 8.72
C ARG A 160 -0.90 14.46 8.13
N ARG A 161 -0.40 13.25 8.39
CA ARG A 161 -1.08 12.02 7.97
C ARG A 161 -2.42 11.84 8.67
N GLN A 162 -2.49 12.08 9.99
CA GLN A 162 -3.77 12.03 10.72
C GLN A 162 -4.82 12.94 10.11
N ALA A 163 -4.48 14.19 9.82
CA ALA A 163 -5.40 15.15 9.20
C ALA A 163 -5.85 14.69 7.80
N ALA A 164 -4.94 14.14 6.99
CA ALA A 164 -5.28 13.60 5.67
C ALA A 164 -6.15 12.34 5.75
N VAL A 165 -5.86 11.43 6.68
CA VAL A 165 -6.65 10.21 6.91
C VAL A 165 -8.06 10.56 7.41
N THR A 166 -8.19 11.55 8.30
CA THR A 166 -9.50 12.03 8.76
C THR A 166 -10.39 12.45 7.59
N GLU A 167 -9.83 13.15 6.61
CA GLU A 167 -10.58 13.56 5.43
C GLU A 167 -10.94 12.38 4.53
N LEU A 168 -10.05 11.38 4.36
CA LEU A 168 -10.36 10.14 3.62
C LEU A 168 -11.49 9.35 4.28
N LEU A 169 -11.56 9.32 5.60
CA LEU A 169 -12.64 8.66 6.33
C LEU A 169 -14.01 9.28 6.05
N ALA A 170 -14.06 10.59 5.77
CA ALA A 170 -15.28 11.26 5.36
C ALA A 170 -15.72 10.92 3.92
N HIS A 171 -14.82 10.32 3.10
CA HIS A 171 -15.08 10.02 1.70
C HIS A 171 -14.81 8.54 1.35
N PRO A 172 -15.55 7.56 1.93
CA PRO A 172 -15.25 6.13 1.76
C PRO A 172 -15.35 5.65 0.30
N LEU A 173 -16.28 6.16 -0.49
CA LEU A 173 -16.40 5.80 -1.91
C LEU A 173 -15.21 6.29 -2.73
N LEU A 174 -14.66 7.45 -2.41
CA LEU A 174 -13.42 7.95 -3.04
C LEU A 174 -12.23 7.05 -2.69
N ALA A 175 -12.11 6.63 -1.43
CA ALA A 175 -11.05 5.71 -1.02
C ALA A 175 -11.12 4.40 -1.81
N LEU A 176 -12.31 3.78 -1.93
CA LEU A 176 -12.53 2.57 -2.74
C LEU A 176 -12.20 2.81 -4.22
N GLU A 177 -12.59 3.95 -4.78
CA GLU A 177 -12.29 4.31 -6.17
C GLU A 177 -10.77 4.42 -6.42
N LEU A 178 -10.06 5.11 -5.54
CA LEU A 178 -8.60 5.28 -5.64
C LEU A 178 -7.87 3.93 -5.50
N GLU A 179 -8.24 3.11 -4.53
CA GLU A 179 -7.68 1.76 -4.37
C GLU A 179 -7.95 0.88 -5.60
N ALA A 180 -9.18 0.88 -6.14
CA ALA A 180 -9.52 0.13 -7.34
C ALA A 180 -8.72 0.57 -8.57
N ARG A 181 -8.41 1.87 -8.69
CA ARG A 181 -7.52 2.39 -9.74
C ARG A 181 -6.07 1.94 -9.52
N GLY A 182 -5.62 1.92 -8.26
CA GLY A 182 -4.32 1.38 -7.87
C GLY A 182 -4.18 -0.10 -8.21
N ALA A 183 -5.21 -0.91 -7.94
CA ALA A 183 -5.26 -2.33 -8.23
C ALA A 183 -5.13 -2.68 -9.74
N LEU A 184 -5.39 -1.72 -10.61
CA LEU A 184 -5.19 -1.89 -12.06
C LEU A 184 -3.74 -1.69 -12.49
N LEU A 185 -2.87 -1.14 -11.63
CA LEU A 185 -1.46 -0.96 -11.95
C LEU A 185 -0.77 -2.33 -12.03
N PRO A 186 0.03 -2.60 -13.08
CA PRO A 186 0.73 -3.85 -13.19
C PRO A 186 1.85 -3.95 -12.13
N ASP A 187 1.89 -5.04 -11.39
CA ASP A 187 2.93 -5.34 -10.38
C ASP A 187 4.36 -5.38 -10.95
N ALA A 188 4.48 -5.68 -12.26
CA ALA A 188 5.75 -5.87 -12.93
C ALA A 188 6.62 -4.61 -13.10
N HIS A 189 6.07 -3.41 -12.85
CA HIS A 189 6.79 -2.16 -13.07
C HIS A 189 7.19 -1.57 -11.71
N ASP A 190 8.47 -1.76 -11.36
CA ASP A 190 9.03 -1.06 -10.20
C ASP A 190 8.95 0.46 -10.45
N THR A 191 8.11 1.12 -9.67
CA THR A 191 7.89 2.57 -9.74
C THR A 191 9.19 3.37 -9.61
N ARG A 192 10.21 2.81 -8.96
CA ARG A 192 11.54 3.44 -8.80
C ARG A 192 12.31 3.41 -10.12
N VAL A 193 12.23 2.30 -10.86
CA VAL A 193 12.85 2.16 -12.18
C VAL A 193 12.18 3.15 -13.14
N LEU A 194 10.85 3.20 -13.14
CA LEU A 194 10.08 4.17 -13.93
C LEU A 194 10.50 5.61 -13.63
N ALA A 195 10.56 5.98 -12.36
CA ALA A 195 10.97 7.33 -11.95
C ALA A 195 12.39 7.66 -12.43
N LYS A 196 13.33 6.71 -12.32
CA LYS A 196 14.72 6.88 -12.76
C LYS A 196 14.82 7.03 -14.28
N GLU A 197 14.12 6.22 -15.04
CA GLU A 197 14.13 6.26 -16.50
C GLU A 197 13.52 7.56 -17.05
N LEU A 198 12.45 8.05 -16.43
CA LEU A 198 11.82 9.31 -16.83
C LEU A 198 12.70 10.53 -16.50
N ALA A 199 13.49 10.49 -15.45
CA ALA A 199 14.35 11.60 -15.02
C ALA A 199 15.69 11.69 -15.78
N GLN A 200 16.18 10.60 -16.41
CA GLN A 200 17.50 10.59 -17.06
C GLN A 200 17.49 11.44 -18.33
N PRO A 201 18.45 12.38 -18.50
CA PRO A 201 18.56 13.16 -19.74
C PRO A 201 19.10 12.27 -20.88
N LEU A 202 18.65 12.55 -22.11
CA LEU A 202 19.26 11.95 -23.32
C LEU A 202 20.71 12.41 -23.48
N LYS A 203 21.58 11.50 -23.93
CA LYS A 203 22.99 11.82 -24.22
C LYS A 203 23.09 12.89 -25.31
N GLY A 204 24.03 13.83 -25.18
CA GLY A 204 24.13 15.02 -26.04
C GLY A 204 24.24 14.74 -27.54
N SER A 205 24.95 13.69 -27.96
CA SER A 205 25.09 13.28 -29.36
C SER A 205 23.77 12.94 -30.06
N LEU A 206 22.79 12.40 -29.32
CA LEU A 206 21.48 12.03 -29.86
C LEU A 206 20.59 13.25 -30.16
N LYS A 207 20.82 14.39 -29.48
CA LYS A 207 20.06 15.64 -29.75
C LYS A 207 20.41 16.22 -31.13
N LEU A 208 21.70 16.28 -31.44
CA LEU A 208 22.17 16.79 -32.75
C LEU A 208 21.66 15.91 -33.89
N ILE A 209 21.75 14.60 -33.74
CA ILE A 209 21.26 13.63 -34.71
C ILE A 209 19.75 13.78 -34.92
N SER A 210 18.98 13.98 -33.84
CA SER A 210 17.53 14.22 -33.96
C SER A 210 17.22 15.50 -34.70
N CYS A 211 17.98 16.58 -34.50
CA CYS A 211 17.79 17.82 -35.26
C CYS A 211 18.07 17.65 -36.77
N ILE A 212 19.16 16.97 -37.11
CA ILE A 212 19.48 16.63 -38.50
C ILE A 212 18.36 15.78 -39.13
N GLY A 213 17.86 14.78 -38.37
CA GLY A 213 16.75 13.93 -38.82
C GLY A 213 15.48 14.70 -39.14
N ILE A 214 15.15 15.74 -38.37
CA ILE A 214 13.99 16.60 -38.64
C ILE A 214 14.16 17.37 -39.97
N VAL A 215 15.34 17.87 -40.26
CA VAL A 215 15.63 18.57 -41.51
C VAL A 215 15.49 17.62 -42.70
N LEU A 216 16.07 16.43 -42.63
CA LEU A 216 15.99 15.41 -43.68
C LEU A 216 14.56 14.92 -43.93
N ALA A 217 13.76 14.73 -42.87
CA ALA A 217 12.36 14.38 -43.00
C ALA A 217 11.55 15.44 -43.74
N ASN A 218 11.74 16.71 -43.39
CA ASN A 218 11.08 17.81 -44.10
C ASN A 218 11.51 17.89 -45.59
N ALA A 219 12.80 17.72 -45.89
CA ALA A 219 13.30 17.68 -47.26
C ALA A 219 12.66 16.54 -48.07
N CYS A 220 12.50 15.35 -47.48
CA CYS A 220 11.83 14.21 -48.12
C CYS A 220 10.34 14.53 -48.41
N VAL A 221 9.61 15.06 -47.43
CA VAL A 221 8.19 15.42 -47.60
C VAL A 221 8.02 16.49 -48.67
N TRP A 222 8.84 17.55 -48.67
CA TRP A 222 8.79 18.61 -49.67
C TRP A 222 9.12 18.10 -51.09
N SER A 223 10.15 17.25 -51.24
CA SER A 223 10.49 16.64 -52.52
C SER A 223 9.39 15.70 -53.03
N LEU A 224 8.73 14.98 -52.14
CA LEU A 224 7.58 14.11 -52.46
C LEU A 224 6.37 14.94 -52.94
N CYS A 225 6.04 16.02 -52.23
CA CYS A 225 4.98 16.94 -52.63
C CYS A 225 5.29 17.60 -53.99
N TRP A 226 6.54 18.00 -54.22
CA TRP A 226 6.98 18.56 -55.53
C TRP A 226 6.81 17.56 -56.67
N ALA A 227 7.20 16.29 -56.46
CA ALA A 227 7.04 15.24 -57.46
C ALA A 227 5.56 14.94 -57.77
N ILE A 228 4.67 14.92 -56.76
CA ILE A 228 3.25 14.59 -56.91
C ILE A 228 2.46 15.75 -57.57
N PHE A 229 2.62 17.00 -57.07
CA PHE A 229 1.75 18.10 -57.43
C PHE A 229 2.30 18.96 -58.58
N PHE A 230 3.62 18.95 -58.79
CA PHE A 230 4.28 19.81 -59.78
C PHE A 230 5.03 19.03 -60.86
N GLY A 231 4.87 17.70 -60.93
CA GLY A 231 5.48 16.86 -61.96
C GLY A 231 7.00 16.77 -61.87
N GLY A 232 7.58 17.00 -60.67
CA GLY A 232 9.02 16.92 -60.42
C GLY A 232 9.59 15.50 -60.53
N SER A 233 10.93 15.41 -60.58
CA SER A 233 11.63 14.11 -60.65
C SER A 233 11.40 13.26 -59.44
N TRP A 234 11.02 12.00 -59.61
CA TRP A 234 10.89 10.99 -58.56
C TRP A 234 12.23 10.50 -57.98
N ALA A 235 13.35 10.79 -58.67
CA ALA A 235 14.67 10.37 -58.21
C ALA A 235 15.05 10.97 -56.84
N ILE A 236 14.68 12.24 -56.60
CA ILE A 236 15.02 12.95 -55.34
C ILE A 236 14.30 12.37 -54.15
N PRO A 237 12.94 12.23 -54.13
CA PRO A 237 12.24 11.63 -52.98
C PRO A 237 12.64 10.17 -52.74
N ILE A 238 12.91 9.37 -53.81
CA ILE A 238 13.38 7.99 -53.65
C ILE A 238 14.78 7.94 -53.01
N ALA A 239 15.69 8.80 -53.41
CA ALA A 239 17.02 8.88 -52.82
C ALA A 239 16.97 9.30 -51.36
N LEU A 240 16.15 10.31 -51.02
CA LEU A 240 15.95 10.76 -49.64
C LEU A 240 15.26 9.71 -48.78
N PHE A 241 14.26 9.01 -49.31
CA PHE A 241 13.61 7.89 -48.63
C PHE A 241 14.62 6.78 -48.28
N THR A 242 15.44 6.37 -49.25
CA THR A 242 16.47 5.32 -49.04
C THR A 242 17.51 5.78 -48.06
N PHE A 243 17.98 7.02 -48.11
CA PHE A 243 18.93 7.59 -47.16
C PHE A 243 18.35 7.65 -45.74
N ASN A 244 17.12 8.14 -45.58
CA ASN A 244 16.42 8.21 -44.31
C ASN A 244 16.26 6.82 -43.69
N LEU A 245 15.85 5.83 -44.50
CA LEU A 245 15.67 4.46 -44.01
C LEU A 245 17.01 3.83 -43.57
N THR A 246 18.08 4.06 -44.37
CA THR A 246 19.44 3.61 -44.01
C THR A 246 19.91 4.25 -42.72
N MET A 247 19.67 5.56 -42.55
CA MET A 247 19.97 6.28 -41.31
C MET A 247 19.16 5.71 -40.11
N ALA A 248 17.87 5.46 -40.29
CA ALA A 248 17.03 4.86 -39.25
C ALA A 248 17.53 3.47 -38.83
N MET A 249 17.97 2.65 -39.81
CA MET A 249 18.56 1.33 -39.53
C MET A 249 19.92 1.42 -38.86
N ALA A 250 20.81 2.33 -39.27
CA ALA A 250 22.11 2.55 -38.63
C ALA A 250 21.98 2.95 -37.15
N PHE A 251 20.96 3.73 -36.82
CA PHE A 251 20.71 4.15 -35.42
C PHE A 251 19.66 3.30 -34.69
N PHE A 252 19.16 2.22 -35.29
CA PHE A 252 18.08 1.38 -34.75
C PHE A 252 18.36 0.92 -33.30
N SER A 253 19.54 0.39 -33.00
CA SER A 253 19.89 -0.09 -31.67
C SER A 253 19.87 1.02 -30.60
N ARG A 254 20.20 2.25 -30.99
CA ARG A 254 20.18 3.41 -30.09
C ARG A 254 18.76 3.91 -29.87
N THR A 255 17.97 4.07 -30.95
CA THR A 255 16.56 4.49 -30.84
C THR A 255 15.75 3.46 -30.09
N GLN A 256 16.05 2.16 -30.28
CA GLN A 256 15.38 1.07 -29.55
C GLN A 256 15.65 1.17 -28.04
N ARG A 257 16.88 1.38 -27.60
CA ARG A 257 17.21 1.52 -26.18
C ARG A 257 16.48 2.68 -25.51
N GLU A 258 16.31 3.80 -26.21
CA GLU A 258 15.65 4.99 -25.64
C GLU A 258 14.12 4.94 -25.70
N LEU A 259 13.54 4.35 -26.75
CA LEU A 259 12.09 4.37 -26.99
C LEU A 259 11.36 3.08 -26.53
N ALA A 260 12.04 1.93 -26.47
CA ALA A 260 11.41 0.68 -26.07
C ALA A 260 10.80 0.74 -24.65
N PRO A 261 11.46 1.35 -23.63
CA PRO A 261 10.86 1.50 -22.31
C PRO A 261 9.51 2.21 -22.35
N LEU A 262 9.35 3.27 -23.18
CA LEU A 262 8.09 3.98 -23.32
C LEU A 262 6.95 3.06 -23.79
N GLY A 263 7.22 2.22 -24.78
CA GLY A 263 6.23 1.29 -25.31
C GLY A 263 5.76 0.25 -24.30
N HIS A 264 6.64 -0.20 -23.40
CA HIS A 264 6.30 -1.11 -22.31
C HIS A 264 5.52 -0.40 -21.18
N MET A 265 5.82 0.88 -20.95
CA MET A 265 5.19 1.68 -19.89
C MET A 265 3.86 2.32 -20.30
N ALA A 266 3.49 2.31 -21.57
CA ALA A 266 2.32 3.02 -22.11
C ALA A 266 1.01 2.69 -21.36
N SER A 267 0.81 1.43 -20.95
CA SER A 267 -0.35 1.01 -20.15
C SER A 267 -0.33 1.59 -18.74
N ALA A 268 0.81 1.53 -18.07
CA ALA A 268 0.99 2.07 -16.72
C ALA A 268 0.83 3.61 -16.72
N LEU A 269 1.41 4.30 -17.68
CA LEU A 269 1.29 5.77 -17.83
C LEU A 269 -0.17 6.20 -17.99
N ARG A 270 -0.96 5.46 -18.79
CA ARG A 270 -2.40 5.71 -18.93
C ARG A 270 -3.17 5.53 -17.63
N LEU A 271 -2.80 4.54 -16.81
CA LEU A 271 -3.42 4.30 -15.51
C LEU A 271 -3.06 5.38 -14.50
N TYR A 272 -1.76 5.77 -14.40
CA TYR A 272 -1.34 6.91 -13.58
C TYR A 272 -2.05 8.21 -13.98
N GLY A 273 -2.21 8.47 -15.28
CA GLY A 273 -2.95 9.63 -15.76
C GLY A 273 -4.43 9.64 -15.33
N ARG A 274 -5.06 8.47 -15.15
CA ARG A 274 -6.42 8.36 -14.60
C ARG A 274 -6.44 8.54 -13.09
N ILE A 275 -5.48 7.98 -12.38
CA ILE A 275 -5.32 8.13 -10.93
C ILE A 275 -5.13 9.62 -10.58
N PHE A 276 -4.18 10.30 -11.23
CA PHE A 276 -3.92 11.71 -10.94
C PHE A 276 -5.09 12.61 -11.31
N ARG A 277 -5.81 12.29 -12.39
CA ARG A 277 -7.05 13.02 -12.73
C ARG A 277 -8.16 12.82 -11.68
N ALA A 278 -8.24 11.63 -11.06
CA ALA A 278 -9.16 11.37 -9.96
C ALA A 278 -8.75 12.17 -8.72
N LEU A 279 -7.46 12.21 -8.38
CA LEU A 279 -6.93 13.01 -7.27
C LEU A 279 -7.09 14.51 -7.48
N GLU A 280 -6.83 15.02 -8.70
CA GLU A 280 -7.02 16.45 -9.03
C GLU A 280 -8.48 16.90 -8.92
N ARG A 281 -9.45 15.98 -9.09
CA ARG A 281 -10.89 16.24 -9.00
C ARG A 281 -11.50 15.88 -7.66
N ALA A 282 -10.73 15.23 -6.80
CA ALA A 282 -11.22 14.78 -5.50
C ALA A 282 -11.63 15.98 -4.64
N PRO A 283 -12.71 15.85 -3.85
CA PRO A 283 -13.19 16.93 -2.97
C PRO A 283 -12.34 17.07 -1.70
N LEU A 284 -11.04 16.86 -1.79
CA LEU A 284 -10.08 16.90 -0.68
C LEU A 284 -9.59 18.35 -0.48
N ARG A 285 -9.92 18.94 0.66
CA ARG A 285 -9.71 20.38 0.94
C ARG A 285 -8.76 20.68 2.09
N SER A 286 -8.35 19.67 2.89
CA SER A 286 -7.47 19.91 4.03
C SER A 286 -6.10 20.44 3.58
N ALA A 287 -5.50 21.32 4.37
CA ALA A 287 -4.15 21.81 4.15
C ALA A 287 -3.13 20.66 4.08
N ALA A 288 -3.38 19.58 4.83
CA ALA A 288 -2.55 18.37 4.81
C ALA A 288 -2.57 17.69 3.44
N PHE A 289 -3.76 17.48 2.85
CA PHE A 289 -3.88 16.92 1.51
C PHE A 289 -3.32 17.84 0.44
N HIS A 290 -3.60 19.14 0.50
CA HIS A 290 -3.02 20.11 -0.43
C HIS A 290 -1.49 20.05 -0.42
N ALA A 291 -0.86 19.95 0.74
CA ALA A 291 0.59 19.81 0.84
C ALA A 291 1.12 18.50 0.21
N ILE A 292 0.38 17.39 0.35
CA ILE A 292 0.75 16.10 -0.24
C ILE A 292 0.56 16.11 -1.76
N LEU A 293 -0.55 16.70 -2.24
CA LEU A 293 -0.90 16.71 -3.66
C LEU A 293 -0.22 17.86 -4.45
N SER A 294 0.39 18.84 -3.77
CA SER A 294 0.99 20.01 -4.42
C SER A 294 1.94 19.68 -5.60
N PRO A 295 2.76 18.60 -5.58
CA PRO A 295 3.61 18.27 -6.70
C PRO A 295 2.83 17.87 -7.98
N LEU A 296 1.55 17.50 -7.86
CA LEU A 296 0.72 17.22 -9.04
C LEU A 296 0.33 18.48 -9.82
N PHE A 297 0.36 19.64 -9.17
CA PHE A 297 -0.09 20.92 -9.75
C PHE A 297 1.05 21.85 -10.15
N ALA A 298 2.18 21.82 -9.42
CA ALA A 298 3.31 22.71 -9.60
C ALA A 298 4.64 21.94 -9.61
N PRO A 299 5.67 22.35 -10.37
CA PRO A 299 5.67 23.50 -11.32
C PRO A 299 4.86 23.24 -12.59
N VAL A 300 4.50 22.00 -12.88
CA VAL A 300 3.73 21.57 -14.07
C VAL A 300 2.70 20.53 -13.70
N ARG A 301 1.51 20.61 -14.28
CA ARG A 301 0.43 19.66 -13.99
C ARG A 301 0.78 18.24 -14.45
N ALA A 302 0.68 17.29 -13.53
CA ALA A 302 0.96 15.88 -13.78
C ALA A 302 0.10 15.29 -14.89
N THR A 303 -1.20 15.59 -14.92
CA THR A 303 -2.13 15.09 -15.94
C THR A 303 -1.76 15.57 -17.35
N ILE A 304 -1.25 16.79 -17.51
CA ILE A 304 -0.78 17.32 -18.81
C ILE A 304 0.51 16.61 -19.21
N GLY A 305 1.49 16.53 -18.29
CA GLY A 305 2.77 15.86 -18.55
C GLY A 305 2.58 14.40 -18.95
N LEU A 306 1.76 13.65 -18.20
CA LEU A 306 1.47 12.24 -18.49
C LEU A 306 0.65 12.04 -19.77
N SER A 307 -0.30 12.92 -20.10
CA SER A 307 -1.05 12.80 -21.35
C SER A 307 -0.13 12.93 -22.57
N ARG A 308 0.79 13.91 -22.55
CA ARG A 308 1.80 14.10 -23.59
C ARG A 308 2.73 12.90 -23.71
N LEU A 309 3.18 12.35 -22.57
CA LEU A 309 4.02 11.16 -22.55
C LEU A 309 3.29 9.92 -23.05
N THR A 310 2.00 9.78 -22.75
CA THR A 310 1.17 8.66 -23.22
C THR A 310 1.02 8.70 -24.75
N ILE A 311 0.76 9.87 -25.33
CA ILE A 311 0.70 10.04 -26.79
C ILE A 311 2.03 9.64 -27.41
N LEU A 312 3.14 10.12 -26.84
CA LEU A 312 4.47 9.74 -27.32
C LEU A 312 4.72 8.23 -27.22
N ALA A 313 4.30 7.60 -26.13
CA ALA A 313 4.44 6.15 -25.96
C ALA A 313 3.61 5.36 -26.98
N ASP A 314 2.40 5.83 -27.31
CA ASP A 314 1.59 5.24 -28.37
C ASP A 314 2.23 5.43 -29.74
N CYS A 315 2.77 6.61 -30.04
CA CYS A 315 3.55 6.88 -31.28
C CYS A 315 4.80 5.99 -31.37
N ALA A 316 5.54 5.84 -30.27
CA ALA A 316 6.70 4.96 -30.22
C ALA A 316 6.32 3.46 -30.36
N ALA A 317 5.13 3.06 -29.92
CA ALA A 317 4.66 1.69 -30.08
C ALA A 317 4.28 1.32 -31.54
N MET A 318 3.90 2.30 -32.38
CA MET A 318 3.55 2.08 -33.79
C MET A 318 4.72 1.51 -34.59
N ARG A 319 5.95 1.82 -34.21
CA ARG A 319 7.18 1.29 -34.84
C ARG A 319 7.31 -0.24 -34.80
N ARG A 320 6.52 -0.94 -33.95
CA ARG A 320 6.52 -2.42 -33.87
C ARG A 320 5.93 -3.05 -35.14
N ASN A 321 5.11 -2.31 -35.88
CA ASN A 321 4.62 -2.76 -37.16
C ASN A 321 5.70 -2.51 -38.22
N PHE A 322 6.13 -3.57 -38.90
CA PHE A 322 7.23 -3.52 -39.88
C PHE A 322 6.94 -2.55 -41.05
N PHE A 323 5.74 -2.61 -41.59
CA PHE A 323 5.36 -1.72 -42.69
C PHE A 323 5.33 -0.25 -42.24
N PHE A 324 4.77 0.02 -41.08
CA PHE A 324 4.79 1.36 -40.50
C PHE A 324 6.23 1.83 -40.26
N PHE A 325 7.12 0.99 -39.75
CA PHE A 325 8.51 1.32 -39.49
C PHE A 325 9.21 1.77 -40.79
N ILE A 326 9.07 0.99 -41.87
CA ILE A 326 9.70 1.33 -43.17
C ILE A 326 9.14 2.64 -43.71
N LEU A 327 7.82 2.77 -43.79
CA LEU A 327 7.17 3.93 -44.41
C LEU A 327 7.41 5.20 -43.58
N ALA A 328 7.17 5.13 -42.28
CA ALA A 328 7.27 6.29 -41.40
C ALA A 328 8.72 6.75 -41.21
N ASN A 329 9.70 5.83 -41.11
CA ASN A 329 11.09 6.23 -41.03
C ASN A 329 11.67 6.64 -42.39
N GLY A 330 11.29 5.99 -43.47
CA GLY A 330 11.74 6.38 -44.81
C GLY A 330 11.28 7.80 -45.21
N ILE A 331 10.04 8.18 -44.89
CA ILE A 331 9.50 9.50 -45.21
C ILE A 331 9.83 10.53 -44.13
N LEU A 332 9.55 10.19 -42.84
CA LEU A 332 9.47 11.15 -41.75
C LEU A 332 10.61 11.00 -40.71
N LEU A 333 11.49 9.99 -40.83
CA LEU A 333 12.44 9.66 -39.75
C LEU A 333 11.74 9.63 -38.38
N TRP A 334 10.61 8.91 -38.29
CA TRP A 334 9.66 8.89 -37.18
C TRP A 334 10.33 8.70 -35.83
N ASP A 335 11.29 7.78 -35.72
CA ASP A 335 12.01 7.49 -34.50
C ASP A 335 12.79 8.71 -33.97
N PHE A 336 13.33 9.53 -34.89
CA PHE A 336 14.08 10.74 -34.50
C PHE A 336 13.14 11.83 -33.97
N HIS A 337 11.96 11.98 -34.58
CA HIS A 337 10.92 12.87 -34.04
C HIS A 337 10.46 12.43 -32.66
N CYS A 338 10.21 11.13 -32.47
CA CYS A 338 9.85 10.57 -31.13
C CYS A 338 10.95 10.85 -30.10
N MET A 339 12.24 10.66 -30.45
CA MET A 339 13.37 10.96 -29.57
C MET A 339 13.51 12.45 -29.25
N ALA A 340 13.36 13.31 -30.25
CA ALA A 340 13.40 14.78 -30.06
C ALA A 340 12.30 15.23 -29.10
N TYR A 341 11.07 14.75 -29.30
CA TYR A 341 9.94 15.04 -28.42
C TYR A 341 10.16 14.50 -27.01
N PHE A 342 10.67 13.28 -26.86
CA PHE A 342 10.98 12.69 -25.56
C PHE A 342 12.05 13.46 -24.80
N SER A 343 13.09 13.91 -25.52
CA SER A 343 14.12 14.79 -24.95
C SER A 343 13.54 16.11 -24.43
N HIS A 344 12.63 16.71 -25.22
CA HIS A 344 11.94 17.93 -24.81
C HIS A 344 11.04 17.69 -23.58
N TRP A 345 10.27 16.60 -23.59
CA TRP A 345 9.43 16.20 -22.46
C TRP A 345 10.26 15.99 -21.19
N ARG A 346 11.37 15.25 -21.25
CA ARG A 346 12.27 15.02 -20.11
C ARG A 346 12.79 16.33 -19.50
N LYS A 347 13.11 17.31 -20.33
CA LYS A 347 13.57 18.63 -19.84
C LYS A 347 12.47 19.37 -19.06
N GLY A 348 11.23 19.30 -19.53
CA GLY A 348 10.12 20.03 -18.93
C GLY A 348 9.45 19.29 -17.76
N TYR A 349 9.43 17.96 -17.78
CA TYR A 349 8.61 17.15 -16.87
C TYR A 349 9.40 16.06 -16.12
N GLY A 350 10.61 15.70 -16.55
CA GLY A 350 11.31 14.53 -16.05
C GLY A 350 11.59 14.58 -14.55
N ALA A 351 12.03 15.72 -14.03
CA ALA A 351 12.26 15.90 -12.60
C ALA A 351 10.95 15.78 -11.78
N ALA A 352 9.88 16.41 -12.26
CA ALA A 352 8.58 16.41 -11.61
C ALA A 352 7.91 15.01 -11.63
N ALA A 353 8.18 14.21 -12.66
CA ALA A 353 7.58 12.87 -12.79
C ALA A 353 7.91 11.93 -11.62
N ALA A 354 9.13 12.01 -11.08
CA ALA A 354 9.51 11.24 -9.90
C ALA A 354 8.70 11.65 -8.66
N ASP A 355 8.40 12.94 -8.52
CA ASP A 355 7.61 13.44 -7.40
C ASP A 355 6.14 13.08 -7.53
N TRP A 356 5.59 13.06 -8.75
CA TRP A 356 4.22 12.56 -8.98
C TRP A 356 4.04 11.13 -8.52
N LEU A 357 5.01 10.25 -8.80
CA LEU A 357 4.96 8.86 -8.33
C LEU A 357 5.09 8.75 -6.80
N LYS A 358 5.86 9.64 -6.16
CA LYS A 358 5.94 9.73 -4.70
C LYS A 358 4.61 10.17 -4.07
N VAL A 359 3.87 11.07 -4.73
CA VAL A 359 2.53 11.49 -4.29
C VAL A 359 1.59 10.29 -4.28
N TRP A 360 1.58 9.49 -5.35
CA TRP A 360 0.75 8.28 -5.37
C TRP A 360 1.13 7.30 -4.26
N ALA A 361 2.42 7.03 -4.09
CA ALA A 361 2.89 6.14 -3.03
C ALA A 361 2.51 6.63 -1.63
N GLU A 362 2.52 7.94 -1.36
CA GLU A 362 2.04 8.50 -0.09
C GLU A 362 0.51 8.39 0.02
N THR A 363 -0.23 8.56 -1.08
CA THR A 363 -1.68 8.34 -1.11
C THR A 363 -2.03 6.88 -0.78
N GLU A 364 -1.29 5.90 -1.30
CA GLU A 364 -1.45 4.48 -0.95
C GLU A 364 -1.21 4.22 0.54
N VAL A 365 -0.26 4.91 1.17
CA VAL A 365 -0.07 4.86 2.63
C VAL A 365 -1.29 5.40 3.36
N LEU A 366 -1.81 6.57 2.95
CA LEU A 366 -2.99 7.17 3.59
C LEU A 366 -4.23 6.28 3.45
N LEU A 367 -4.45 5.67 2.27
CA LEU A 367 -5.52 4.71 2.05
C LEU A 367 -5.37 3.48 2.96
N SER A 368 -4.14 2.97 3.11
CA SER A 368 -3.84 1.87 4.01
C SER A 368 -4.14 2.20 5.47
N LEU A 369 -3.73 3.38 5.94
CA LEU A 369 -3.99 3.83 7.31
C LEU A 369 -5.49 4.09 7.57
N ALA A 370 -6.21 4.61 6.57
CA ALA A 370 -7.64 4.85 6.64
C ALA A 370 -8.47 3.56 6.82
N ARG A 371 -7.94 2.39 6.41
CA ARG A 371 -8.63 1.10 6.56
C ARG A 371 -9.04 0.81 8.00
N VAL A 372 -8.26 1.24 9.01
CA VAL A 372 -8.63 1.10 10.42
C VAL A 372 -9.99 1.77 10.69
N GLY A 373 -10.11 3.05 10.36
CA GLY A 373 -11.35 3.79 10.59
C GLY A 373 -12.51 3.35 9.70
N HIS A 374 -12.24 2.78 8.52
CA HIS A 374 -13.28 2.24 7.65
C HIS A 374 -13.83 0.89 8.12
N THR A 375 -13.04 0.10 8.87
CA THR A 375 -13.38 -1.28 9.25
C THR A 375 -13.65 -1.47 10.75
N ARG A 376 -13.35 -0.47 11.60
CA ARG A 376 -13.59 -0.50 13.03
C ARG A 376 -14.65 0.52 13.42
N GLU A 377 -15.69 0.07 14.14
CA GLU A 377 -16.72 0.96 14.67
C GLU A 377 -16.13 1.90 15.72
N VAL A 378 -15.41 1.35 16.70
CA VAL A 378 -14.71 2.14 17.72
C VAL A 378 -13.28 2.40 17.27
N HIS A 379 -12.97 3.67 17.01
CA HIS A 379 -11.65 4.13 16.64
C HIS A 379 -11.50 5.62 16.98
N ALA A 380 -10.28 6.03 17.31
CA ALA A 380 -9.95 7.43 17.57
C ALA A 380 -8.59 7.81 16.97
N PHE A 381 -8.39 9.08 16.67
CA PHE A 381 -7.05 9.58 16.38
C PHE A 381 -6.29 9.85 17.68
N PRO A 382 -5.08 9.26 17.82
CA PRO A 382 -4.30 9.42 19.04
C PRO A 382 -3.82 10.86 19.25
N ARG A 383 -3.77 11.30 20.51
CA ARG A 383 -3.18 12.55 20.93
C ARG A 383 -1.77 12.31 21.46
N PHE A 384 -0.84 13.18 21.13
CA PHE A 384 0.54 13.09 21.62
C PHE A 384 0.76 14.09 22.77
N ALA A 385 1.15 13.55 23.94
CA ALA A 385 1.62 14.33 25.08
C ALA A 385 3.15 14.51 24.94
N GLU A 386 3.60 15.68 24.55
CA GLU A 386 5.01 15.97 24.27
C GLU A 386 5.77 16.47 25.50
N GLU A 387 5.05 16.95 26.52
CA GLU A 387 5.59 17.49 27.76
C GLU A 387 5.18 16.63 28.96
N GLY A 388 6.00 16.63 30.01
CA GLY A 388 5.76 15.92 31.24
C GLY A 388 6.33 14.51 31.29
N ALA A 389 5.95 13.77 32.32
CA ALA A 389 6.33 12.36 32.49
C ALA A 389 5.66 11.48 31.44
N PRO A 390 6.29 10.36 31.04
CA PRO A 390 5.68 9.40 30.13
C PRO A 390 4.30 8.94 30.59
N GLN A 391 3.33 8.97 29.65
CA GLN A 391 1.99 8.49 29.90
C GLN A 391 1.42 7.77 28.69
N LEU A 392 0.56 6.78 28.94
CA LEU A 392 -0.28 6.12 27.95
C LEU A 392 -1.66 5.94 28.58
N MET A 393 -2.63 6.68 28.08
CA MET A 393 -4.02 6.66 28.53
C MET A 393 -4.89 6.17 27.37
N ALA A 394 -5.70 5.15 27.60
CA ALA A 394 -6.60 4.62 26.60
C ALA A 394 -7.91 4.18 27.24
N GLU A 395 -9.02 4.40 26.55
CA GLU A 395 -10.35 3.93 26.90
C GLU A 395 -10.84 2.95 25.84
N ASP A 396 -11.40 1.82 26.27
CA ASP A 396 -11.91 0.76 25.41
C ASP A 396 -10.91 0.32 24.32
N ALA A 397 -9.63 0.17 24.67
CA ALA A 397 -8.61 -0.26 23.73
C ALA A 397 -8.75 -1.72 23.34
N THR A 398 -8.66 -2.00 22.03
CA THR A 398 -8.71 -3.34 21.45
C THR A 398 -7.54 -3.58 20.51
N LEU A 399 -7.21 -4.85 20.25
CA LEU A 399 -6.19 -5.24 19.28
C LEU A 399 -6.80 -5.33 17.88
N LEU A 400 -6.27 -4.57 16.93
CA LEU A 400 -6.73 -4.53 15.53
C LEU A 400 -6.78 -5.92 14.84
N LEU A 401 -5.93 -6.85 15.25
CA LEU A 401 -5.80 -8.18 14.63
C LEU A 401 -6.90 -9.18 15.03
N LEU A 402 -7.71 -8.83 16.05
CA LEU A 402 -8.91 -9.58 16.44
C LEU A 402 -10.14 -9.01 15.72
N THR A 403 -11.18 -9.81 15.50
CA THR A 403 -12.47 -9.32 15.02
C THR A 403 -13.19 -8.54 16.15
N GLU A 404 -14.14 -7.67 15.81
CA GLU A 404 -14.89 -6.91 16.84
C GLU A 404 -15.69 -7.82 17.78
N GLU A 405 -16.12 -8.97 17.28
CA GLU A 405 -16.86 -9.96 18.06
C GLU A 405 -15.99 -10.68 19.11
N THR A 406 -14.70 -10.85 18.83
CA THR A 406 -13.75 -11.56 19.69
C THR A 406 -12.89 -10.63 20.54
N ALA A 407 -12.88 -9.34 20.23
CA ALA A 407 -12.06 -8.36 20.92
C ALA A 407 -12.78 -7.84 22.18
N THR A 408 -12.20 -8.08 23.35
CA THR A 408 -12.67 -7.47 24.58
C THR A 408 -11.93 -6.14 24.82
N PRO A 409 -12.65 -5.00 24.93
CA PRO A 409 -12.02 -3.71 25.18
C PRO A 409 -11.52 -3.61 26.63
N ASN A 410 -10.34 -3.02 26.81
CA ASN A 410 -9.73 -2.74 28.10
C ASN A 410 -9.17 -1.32 28.17
N ASP A 411 -9.23 -0.74 29.35
CA ASP A 411 -8.64 0.57 29.61
C ASP A 411 -7.15 0.46 29.94
N ALA A 412 -6.43 1.56 29.74
CA ALA A 412 -5.06 1.71 30.19
C ALA A 412 -4.85 3.10 30.80
N GLN A 413 -4.30 3.14 32.02
CA GLN A 413 -3.88 4.36 32.71
C GLN A 413 -2.46 4.16 33.20
N LEU A 414 -1.50 4.33 32.29
CA LEU A 414 -0.09 4.06 32.53
C LEU A 414 0.70 5.35 32.60
N THR A 415 1.48 5.48 33.67
CA THR A 415 2.44 6.56 33.86
C THR A 415 3.83 5.98 34.07
N ALA A 416 4.85 6.83 34.23
CA ALA A 416 6.20 6.37 34.53
C ALA A 416 6.21 5.39 35.72
N GLY A 417 6.82 4.24 35.53
CA GLY A 417 6.83 3.14 36.51
C GLY A 417 6.58 1.79 35.87
N THR A 418 6.24 0.80 36.68
CA THR A 418 6.00 -0.58 36.22
C THR A 418 4.59 -1.06 36.56
N LEU A 419 3.89 -1.60 35.58
CA LEU A 419 2.67 -2.40 35.77
C LEU A 419 3.02 -3.90 35.74
N VAL A 420 2.75 -4.61 36.81
CA VAL A 420 2.85 -6.07 36.88
C VAL A 420 1.46 -6.68 36.67
N ILE A 421 1.33 -7.53 35.64
CA ILE A 421 0.07 -8.19 35.30
C ILE A 421 0.17 -9.69 35.63
N THR A 422 -0.73 -10.17 36.49
CA THR A 422 -0.84 -11.57 36.84
C THR A 422 -2.09 -12.22 36.25
N GLY A 423 -2.20 -13.54 36.30
CA GLY A 423 -3.32 -14.33 35.80
C GLY A 423 -2.87 -15.62 35.13
N SER A 424 -3.82 -16.51 34.86
CA SER A 424 -3.55 -17.80 34.22
C SER A 424 -3.11 -17.65 32.76
N ASN A 425 -2.58 -18.73 32.19
CA ASN A 425 -2.36 -18.80 30.75
C ASN A 425 -3.72 -18.70 30.01
N MET A 426 -3.73 -18.10 28.84
CA MET A 426 -4.92 -17.84 28.02
C MET A 426 -5.87 -16.74 28.55
N SER A 427 -5.62 -16.14 29.71
CA SER A 427 -6.49 -15.09 30.29
C SER A 427 -6.48 -13.74 29.56
N GLY A 428 -5.55 -13.52 28.61
CA GLY A 428 -5.51 -12.29 27.80
C GLY A 428 -4.32 -11.36 28.05
N LYS A 429 -3.39 -11.69 28.99
CA LYS A 429 -2.21 -10.87 29.34
C LYS A 429 -1.38 -10.43 28.14
N THR A 430 -0.93 -11.38 27.33
CA THR A 430 -0.12 -11.14 26.12
C THR A 430 -0.88 -10.34 25.08
N THR A 431 -2.19 -10.58 24.92
CA THR A 431 -3.07 -9.86 24.01
C THR A 431 -3.20 -8.39 24.41
N TYR A 432 -3.34 -8.11 25.70
CA TYR A 432 -3.38 -6.74 26.24
C TYR A 432 -2.07 -5.98 25.95
N MET A 433 -0.91 -6.60 26.23
CA MET A 433 0.37 -5.96 25.91
C MET A 433 0.54 -5.69 24.42
N ARG A 434 0.16 -6.66 23.56
CA ARG A 434 0.16 -6.44 22.09
C ARG A 434 -0.80 -5.33 21.69
N CYS A 435 -1.95 -5.22 22.35
CA CYS A 435 -2.89 -4.13 22.13
C CYS A 435 -2.25 -2.76 22.35
N LEU A 436 -1.55 -2.56 23.47
CA LEU A 436 -0.85 -1.31 23.76
C LEU A 436 0.23 -1.00 22.73
N GLY A 437 1.11 -1.99 22.46
CA GLY A 437 2.20 -1.82 21.51
C GLY A 437 1.75 -1.60 20.08
N ALA A 438 0.75 -2.35 19.60
CA ALA A 438 0.20 -2.23 18.26
C ALA A 438 -0.50 -0.87 18.04
N ASN A 439 -1.30 -0.40 19.01
CA ASN A 439 -1.92 0.91 18.93
C ASN A 439 -0.88 2.06 18.98
N ALA A 440 0.23 1.90 19.73
CA ALA A 440 1.34 2.85 19.67
C ALA A 440 1.99 2.90 18.27
N VAL A 441 2.20 1.76 17.62
CA VAL A 441 2.71 1.69 16.23
C VAL A 441 1.74 2.36 15.25
N LEU A 442 0.43 2.10 15.37
CA LEU A 442 -0.60 2.76 14.56
C LEU A 442 -0.59 4.28 14.76
N ALA A 443 -0.47 4.72 16.01
CA ALA A 443 -0.36 6.13 16.37
C ALA A 443 0.84 6.81 15.67
N TYR A 444 2.02 6.19 15.71
CA TYR A 444 3.22 6.74 15.07
C TYR A 444 3.14 6.76 13.56
N ALA A 445 2.43 5.80 12.96
CA ALA A 445 2.16 5.80 11.53
C ALA A 445 1.22 6.93 11.08
N GLY A 446 0.42 7.50 12.00
CA GLY A 446 -0.63 8.48 11.73
C GLY A 446 -1.97 7.86 11.40
N ALA A 447 -2.19 6.59 11.77
CA ALA A 447 -3.46 5.90 11.67
C ALA A 447 -4.39 6.22 12.84
N PRO A 448 -5.71 6.01 12.69
CA PRO A 448 -6.58 5.82 13.85
C PRO A 448 -6.13 4.59 14.64
N VAL A 449 -6.39 4.60 15.93
CA VAL A 449 -6.20 3.46 16.85
C VAL A 449 -7.53 2.81 17.20
N CYS A 450 -7.49 1.57 17.63
CA CYS A 450 -8.68 0.82 18.06
C CYS A 450 -8.97 1.12 19.54
N ALA A 451 -9.51 2.29 19.81
CA ALA A 451 -9.87 2.75 21.15
C ALA A 451 -10.91 3.87 21.04
N ARG A 452 -11.66 4.15 22.12
CA ARG A 452 -12.55 5.31 22.20
C ARG A 452 -11.76 6.60 22.37
N SER A 453 -10.70 6.56 23.18
CA SER A 453 -9.72 7.63 23.31
C SER A 453 -8.31 7.04 23.48
N PHE A 454 -7.29 7.74 23.02
CA PHE A 454 -5.91 7.29 23.14
C PHE A 454 -4.97 8.49 23.20
N THR A 455 -4.24 8.61 24.30
CA THR A 455 -3.22 9.63 24.51
C THR A 455 -1.91 8.96 24.92
N LEU A 456 -0.82 9.29 24.23
CA LEU A 456 0.49 8.73 24.58
C LEU A 456 1.60 9.75 24.44
N THR A 457 2.60 9.64 25.31
CA THR A 457 3.91 10.27 25.09
C THR A 457 4.62 9.54 23.95
N PRO A 458 5.30 10.24 23.03
CA PRO A 458 6.13 9.60 22.00
C PRO A 458 7.27 8.79 22.62
N MET A 459 7.13 7.48 22.67
CA MET A 459 8.05 6.54 23.34
C MET A 459 8.57 5.51 22.34
N ALA A 460 9.85 5.12 22.46
CA ALA A 460 10.36 3.97 21.75
C ALA A 460 9.80 2.67 22.38
N VAL A 461 9.16 1.83 21.57
CA VAL A 461 8.57 0.57 22.04
C VAL A 461 9.62 -0.54 21.99
N TYR A 462 9.85 -1.18 23.13
CA TYR A 462 10.71 -2.33 23.29
C TYR A 462 9.89 -3.53 23.77
N THR A 463 10.17 -4.69 23.21
CA THR A 463 9.40 -5.90 23.53
C THR A 463 10.29 -7.11 23.83
N SER A 464 9.81 -7.97 24.70
CA SER A 464 10.28 -9.34 24.91
C SER A 464 9.05 -10.23 25.13
N ILE A 465 8.37 -10.62 24.03
CA ILE A 465 7.12 -11.39 24.07
C ILE A 465 7.32 -12.78 23.45
N GLN A 466 7.77 -12.84 22.22
CA GLN A 466 8.03 -14.10 21.54
C GLN A 466 9.54 -14.35 21.43
N ILE A 467 10.02 -15.33 22.17
CA ILE A 467 11.41 -15.76 22.11
C ILE A 467 11.42 -17.16 21.50
N SER A 468 12.04 -17.30 20.35
CA SER A 468 12.30 -18.61 19.73
C SER A 468 13.72 -19.04 20.03
N ASP A 469 13.92 -20.32 20.28
CA ASP A 469 15.25 -20.91 20.28
C ASP A 469 15.94 -20.68 18.95
N ASP A 470 17.13 -20.16 18.99
CA ASP A 470 18.02 -20.15 17.82
C ASP A 470 18.91 -21.39 17.87
N LEU A 471 18.36 -22.52 17.43
CA LEU A 471 19.06 -23.80 17.36
C LEU A 471 20.31 -23.72 16.47
N ALA A 472 20.28 -22.85 15.44
CA ALA A 472 21.43 -22.67 14.55
C ALA A 472 22.55 -21.85 15.19
N GLY A 473 22.20 -20.90 16.09
CA GLY A 473 23.17 -20.10 16.84
C GLY A 473 23.59 -20.69 18.19
N GLY A 474 23.01 -21.82 18.64
CA GLY A 474 23.29 -22.41 19.94
C GLY A 474 22.92 -21.54 21.14
N ILE A 475 21.98 -20.61 20.95
CA ILE A 475 21.55 -19.64 21.96
C ILE A 475 20.28 -20.17 22.62
N SER A 476 20.31 -20.41 23.95
CA SER A 476 19.12 -20.75 24.71
C SER A 476 18.13 -19.59 24.76
N THR A 477 16.84 -19.88 24.86
CA THR A 477 15.76 -18.88 25.06
C THR A 477 16.08 -17.91 26.18
N PHE A 478 16.58 -18.40 27.30
CA PHE A 478 16.97 -17.57 28.44
C PHE A 478 18.07 -16.55 28.10
N TYR A 479 19.12 -16.98 27.40
CA TYR A 479 20.21 -16.09 27.02
C TYR A 479 19.75 -15.06 25.99
N ALA A 480 18.88 -15.45 25.06
CA ALA A 480 18.27 -14.51 24.10
C ALA A 480 17.43 -13.43 24.82
N GLU A 481 16.70 -13.82 25.84
CA GLU A 481 15.93 -12.89 26.69
C GLU A 481 16.83 -11.92 27.44
N LEU A 482 17.88 -12.42 28.06
CA LEU A 482 18.89 -11.59 28.73
C LEU A 482 19.48 -10.53 27.79
N LEU A 483 19.79 -10.90 26.55
CA LEU A 483 20.30 -9.97 25.54
C LEU A 483 19.25 -8.90 25.17
N ARG A 484 17.95 -9.23 25.11
CA ARG A 484 16.88 -8.26 24.89
C ARG A 484 16.76 -7.27 26.05
N ILE A 485 16.74 -7.76 27.28
CA ILE A 485 16.68 -6.92 28.49
C ILE A 485 17.93 -6.03 28.59
N LYS A 486 19.12 -6.58 28.31
CA LYS A 486 20.36 -5.79 28.23
C LYS A 486 20.26 -4.63 27.23
N LYS A 487 19.66 -4.86 26.05
CA LYS A 487 19.43 -3.78 25.06
C LYS A 487 18.49 -2.71 25.61
N MET A 488 17.42 -3.09 26.31
CA MET A 488 16.51 -2.14 26.96
C MET A 488 17.25 -1.29 28.00
N MET A 489 18.07 -1.91 28.86
CA MET A 489 18.90 -1.21 29.85
C MET A 489 19.94 -0.28 29.22
N VAL A 490 20.54 -0.67 28.08
CA VAL A 490 21.48 0.20 27.35
C VAL A 490 20.77 1.43 26.77
N TYR A 491 19.58 1.23 26.22
CA TYR A 491 18.81 2.33 25.66
C TYR A 491 18.28 3.29 26.76
N SER A 492 17.87 2.75 27.90
CA SER A 492 17.35 3.55 29.01
C SER A 492 18.36 4.58 29.54
N LYS A 493 19.67 4.29 29.44
CA LYS A 493 20.74 5.26 29.78
C LYS A 493 20.70 6.54 28.94
N ARG A 494 19.96 6.56 27.82
CA ARG A 494 19.79 7.76 26.98
C ARG A 494 18.78 8.76 27.56
N GLY A 495 18.03 8.40 28.61
CA GLY A 495 17.01 9.23 29.24
C GLY A 495 15.81 9.55 28.34
N LYS A 496 15.66 8.85 27.20
CA LYS A 496 14.54 9.07 26.27
C LYS A 496 13.33 8.24 26.67
N PRO A 497 12.10 8.75 26.43
CA PRO A 497 10.87 8.01 26.76
C PRO A 497 10.81 6.62 26.12
N MET A 498 10.43 5.62 26.92
CA MET A 498 10.34 4.21 26.54
C MET A 498 9.02 3.58 26.98
N LEU A 499 8.46 2.72 26.12
CA LEU A 499 7.43 1.74 26.46
C LEU A 499 8.05 0.33 26.39
N ILE A 500 8.12 -0.35 27.51
CA ILE A 500 8.74 -1.66 27.65
C ILE A 500 7.65 -2.69 27.92
N LEU A 501 7.58 -3.74 27.09
CA LEU A 501 6.57 -4.80 27.16
C LEU A 501 7.28 -6.16 27.27
N ILE A 502 7.19 -6.81 28.43
CA ILE A 502 7.87 -8.07 28.75
C ILE A 502 6.83 -9.13 29.14
N ASP A 503 6.76 -10.21 28.38
CA ASP A 503 5.84 -11.32 28.64
C ASP A 503 6.58 -12.47 29.32
N GLU A 504 6.13 -12.87 30.51
CA GLU A 504 6.70 -13.95 31.32
C GLU A 504 8.23 -13.87 31.48
N ILE A 505 8.69 -12.86 32.23
CA ILE A 505 10.12 -12.53 32.38
C ILE A 505 10.94 -13.74 32.89
N PHE A 506 12.02 -14.08 32.17
CA PHE A 506 12.98 -15.16 32.46
C PHE A 506 12.38 -16.57 32.50
N ARG A 507 11.53 -16.88 31.52
CA ARG A 507 10.82 -18.18 31.45
C ARG A 507 11.73 -19.42 31.37
N GLY A 508 12.98 -19.28 30.91
CA GLY A 508 13.87 -20.39 30.58
C GLY A 508 14.85 -20.81 31.69
N THR A 509 14.62 -20.45 32.98
CA THR A 509 15.51 -20.82 34.11
C THR A 509 14.73 -21.37 35.29
N ASN A 510 15.45 -21.85 36.33
CA ASN A 510 14.82 -22.34 37.57
C ASN A 510 14.06 -21.22 38.31
N SER A 511 13.07 -21.56 39.14
CA SER A 511 12.16 -20.59 39.75
C SER A 511 12.87 -19.62 40.72
N ALA A 512 13.87 -20.05 41.46
CA ALA A 512 14.58 -19.20 42.43
C ALA A 512 15.42 -18.12 41.69
N ASP A 513 16.23 -18.54 40.72
CA ASP A 513 17.04 -17.61 39.90
C ASP A 513 16.18 -16.67 39.04
N ARG A 514 15.03 -17.19 38.57
CA ARG A 514 14.05 -16.40 37.81
C ARG A 514 13.53 -15.23 38.64
N ILE A 515 13.05 -15.47 39.85
CA ILE A 515 12.50 -14.43 40.73
C ILE A 515 13.56 -13.38 41.06
N VAL A 516 14.78 -13.80 41.44
CA VAL A 516 15.88 -12.87 41.72
C VAL A 516 16.25 -12.02 40.51
N GLY A 517 16.40 -12.66 39.35
CA GLY A 517 16.71 -11.97 38.12
C GLY A 517 15.61 -11.00 37.68
N ALA A 518 14.33 -11.42 37.76
CA ALA A 518 13.18 -10.62 37.43
C ALA A 518 13.03 -9.37 38.32
N ARG A 519 13.20 -9.53 39.62
CA ARG A 519 13.20 -8.40 40.59
C ARG A 519 14.24 -7.36 40.22
N GLU A 520 15.47 -7.79 39.99
CA GLU A 520 16.56 -6.86 39.63
C GLU A 520 16.32 -6.19 38.25
N ALA A 521 15.82 -6.94 37.26
CA ALA A 521 15.47 -6.39 35.96
C ALA A 521 14.35 -5.33 36.05
N ILE A 522 13.27 -5.63 36.77
CA ILE A 522 12.17 -4.68 37.01
C ILE A 522 12.69 -3.45 37.74
N ARG A 523 13.48 -3.60 38.82
CA ARG A 523 14.06 -2.47 39.56
C ARG A 523 14.86 -1.55 38.63
N ARG A 524 15.66 -2.10 37.72
CA ARG A 524 16.50 -1.32 36.78
C ARG A 524 15.71 -0.73 35.60
N LEU A 525 14.56 -1.30 35.24
CA LEU A 525 13.71 -0.81 34.16
C LEU A 525 12.57 0.09 34.65
N THR A 526 12.36 0.18 35.95
CA THR A 526 11.40 1.12 36.56
C THR A 526 12.08 2.50 36.70
N LEU A 527 11.86 3.33 35.67
CA LEU A 527 12.56 4.60 35.50
C LEU A 527 11.57 5.75 35.29
N PRO A 528 11.93 7.01 35.65
CA PRO A 528 11.02 8.15 35.51
C PRO A 528 10.73 8.51 34.04
N HIS A 529 11.47 7.95 33.08
CA HIS A 529 11.27 8.14 31.64
C HIS A 529 10.78 6.86 30.94
N ALA A 530 10.35 5.84 31.70
CA ALA A 530 9.86 4.58 31.12
C ALA A 530 8.51 4.18 31.72
N ILE A 531 7.67 3.60 30.85
CA ILE A 531 6.51 2.81 31.21
C ILE A 531 6.89 1.36 30.95
N THR A 532 6.90 0.52 32.00
CA THR A 532 7.23 -0.89 31.90
C THR A 532 5.99 -1.72 32.21
N VAL A 533 5.62 -2.65 31.32
CA VAL A 533 4.54 -3.61 31.54
C VAL A 533 5.15 -5.01 31.54
N VAL A 534 4.98 -5.74 32.62
CA VAL A 534 5.52 -7.10 32.81
C VAL A 534 4.39 -8.04 33.13
N THR A 535 4.29 -9.16 32.41
CA THR A 535 3.42 -10.26 32.85
C THR A 535 4.23 -11.31 33.57
N THR A 536 3.63 -11.96 34.54
CA THR A 536 4.28 -13.00 35.33
C THR A 536 3.27 -13.94 35.98
N HIS A 537 3.73 -15.13 36.33
CA HIS A 537 3.03 -16.05 37.23
C HIS A 537 3.62 -16.03 38.67
N ASP A 538 4.73 -15.31 38.87
CA ASP A 538 5.40 -15.22 40.17
C ASP A 538 4.79 -14.06 40.95
N PHE A 539 4.00 -14.41 41.99
CA PHE A 539 3.29 -13.43 42.81
C PHE A 539 4.23 -12.55 43.65
N GLU A 540 5.45 -13.02 43.93
CA GLU A 540 6.48 -12.27 44.65
C GLU A 540 6.89 -10.98 43.97
N LEU A 541 6.74 -10.92 42.62
CA LEU A 541 7.01 -9.70 41.87
C LEU A 541 5.96 -8.61 42.11
N CYS A 542 4.75 -8.97 42.55
CA CYS A 542 3.71 -8.02 42.94
C CYS A 542 4.05 -7.25 44.23
N ASP A 543 4.91 -7.79 45.09
CA ASP A 543 5.27 -7.18 46.36
C ASP A 543 6.36 -6.13 46.26
N LEU A 544 6.96 -5.92 45.06
CA LEU A 544 7.98 -4.90 44.79
C LEU A 544 7.51 -3.46 45.13
N GLY A 545 6.20 -3.19 45.02
CA GLY A 545 5.61 -1.93 45.43
C GLY A 545 5.80 -1.62 46.93
N ARG A 546 5.85 -2.65 47.78
CA ARG A 546 6.11 -2.53 49.25
C ARG A 546 7.56 -2.18 49.55
N GLU A 547 8.48 -2.41 48.62
CA GLU A 547 9.89 -2.06 48.71
C GLU A 547 10.22 -0.64 48.21
N GLY A 548 9.20 0.20 47.96
CA GLY A 548 9.37 1.59 47.52
C GLY A 548 9.65 1.74 46.03
N ILE A 549 9.52 0.66 45.23
CA ILE A 549 9.61 0.73 43.76
C ILE A 549 8.23 1.11 43.21
N PRO A 550 8.11 2.09 42.27
CA PRO A 550 6.81 2.49 41.69
C PRO A 550 6.23 1.37 40.81
N VAL A 551 5.65 0.36 41.44
CA VAL A 551 5.00 -0.79 40.84
C VAL A 551 3.50 -0.76 41.18
N THR A 552 2.67 -0.87 40.16
CA THR A 552 1.23 -1.13 40.27
C THR A 552 0.92 -2.54 39.80
N ASN A 553 -0.13 -3.12 40.35
CA ASN A 553 -0.53 -4.49 40.04
C ASN A 553 -1.89 -4.52 39.34
N ALA A 554 -2.02 -5.38 38.35
CA ALA A 554 -3.28 -5.73 37.72
C ALA A 554 -3.35 -7.24 37.47
N HIS A 555 -4.53 -7.72 37.14
CA HIS A 555 -4.72 -9.15 36.88
C HIS A 555 -5.87 -9.39 35.90
N PHE A 556 -5.83 -10.57 35.30
CA PHE A 556 -6.94 -11.18 34.58
C PHE A 556 -7.41 -12.39 35.35
N GLU A 557 -8.71 -12.57 35.45
CA GLU A 557 -9.35 -13.67 36.17
C GLU A 557 -10.06 -14.63 35.21
N GLU A 558 -10.11 -15.89 35.61
CA GLU A 558 -10.98 -16.89 35.03
C GLU A 558 -12.23 -17.06 35.89
N HIS A 559 -13.32 -17.44 35.27
CA HIS A 559 -14.58 -17.80 35.88
C HIS A 559 -14.88 -19.26 35.60
N TYR A 560 -15.50 -19.95 36.59
CA TYR A 560 -15.81 -21.35 36.48
C TYR A 560 -17.33 -21.52 36.41
N GLU A 561 -17.82 -22.18 35.37
CA GLU A 561 -19.22 -22.58 35.25
C GLU A 561 -19.29 -24.10 35.03
N GLY A 562 -19.61 -24.84 36.09
CA GLY A 562 -19.55 -26.30 36.08
C GLY A 562 -18.14 -26.78 35.71
N ASP A 563 -18.01 -27.60 34.66
CA ASP A 563 -16.73 -28.11 34.16
C ASP A 563 -16.04 -27.24 33.13
N LYS A 564 -16.50 -26.00 32.91
CA LYS A 564 -15.92 -25.09 31.91
C LYS A 564 -15.20 -23.92 32.56
N ILE A 565 -14.02 -23.61 31.99
CA ILE A 565 -13.28 -22.40 32.33
C ILE A 565 -13.65 -21.32 31.30
N LEU A 566 -14.14 -20.21 31.80
CA LEU A 566 -14.51 -19.05 31.00
C LEU A 566 -13.56 -17.90 31.30
N PHE A 567 -13.20 -17.15 30.25
CA PHE A 567 -12.38 -15.96 30.38
C PHE A 567 -13.19 -14.75 29.85
N ASP A 568 -13.31 -13.73 30.69
CA ASP A 568 -13.94 -12.47 30.27
C ASP A 568 -12.96 -11.50 29.61
N PHE A 569 -11.66 -11.79 29.68
CA PHE A 569 -10.57 -11.00 29.14
C PHE A 569 -10.56 -9.54 29.63
N LYS A 570 -11.10 -9.28 30.84
CA LYS A 570 -11.13 -7.96 31.49
C LYS A 570 -10.01 -7.82 32.47
N MET A 571 -9.24 -6.73 32.35
CA MET A 571 -8.18 -6.39 33.32
C MET A 571 -8.80 -5.74 34.56
N ARG A 572 -8.33 -6.16 35.72
CA ARG A 572 -8.74 -5.67 37.05
C ARG A 572 -7.54 -5.18 37.83
N ALA A 573 -7.75 -4.22 38.75
CA ALA A 573 -6.71 -3.72 39.62
C ALA A 573 -6.35 -4.75 40.72
N GLY A 574 -5.09 -4.74 41.15
CA GLY A 574 -4.58 -5.66 42.18
C GLY A 574 -3.97 -6.93 41.61
N ARG A 575 -3.48 -7.82 42.50
CA ARG A 575 -2.93 -9.13 42.10
C ARG A 575 -4.01 -10.18 41.96
N CYS A 576 -3.80 -11.20 41.15
CA CYS A 576 -4.67 -12.36 41.05
C CYS A 576 -4.66 -13.17 42.39
N HIS A 577 -5.83 -13.62 42.82
CA HIS A 577 -6.02 -14.41 44.01
C HIS A 577 -6.34 -15.87 43.70
N THR A 578 -6.66 -16.21 42.46
CA THR A 578 -7.04 -17.56 42.04
C THR A 578 -5.82 -18.38 41.61
N THR A 579 -5.75 -19.64 42.08
CA THR A 579 -4.76 -20.61 41.64
C THR A 579 -5.44 -21.71 40.82
N ASN A 580 -5.23 -21.67 39.51
CA ASN A 580 -5.92 -22.52 38.53
C ASN A 580 -5.48 -23.99 38.55
N ALA A 581 -4.25 -24.26 38.97
CA ALA A 581 -3.65 -25.59 38.85
C ALA A 581 -4.40 -26.68 39.62
N GLN A 582 -4.84 -26.40 40.83
CA GLN A 582 -5.55 -27.38 41.66
C GLN A 582 -6.91 -27.76 41.07
N TYR A 583 -7.65 -26.77 40.55
CA TYR A 583 -8.94 -27.02 39.93
C TYR A 583 -8.81 -27.86 38.65
N LEU A 584 -7.85 -27.52 37.78
CA LEU A 584 -7.55 -28.29 36.58
C LEU A 584 -7.10 -29.72 36.87
N LEU A 585 -6.29 -29.92 37.92
CA LEU A 585 -5.86 -31.24 38.35
C LEU A 585 -7.03 -32.10 38.90
N ARG A 586 -8.01 -31.47 39.55
CA ARG A 586 -9.25 -32.14 39.96
C ARG A 586 -10.11 -32.51 38.77
N MET A 587 -10.33 -31.57 37.82
CA MET A 587 -11.09 -31.86 36.61
C MET A 587 -10.47 -32.96 35.75
N ALA A 588 -9.14 -33.01 35.69
CA ALA A 588 -8.41 -34.05 34.97
C ALA A 588 -8.39 -35.40 35.71
N GLY A 589 -9.01 -35.49 36.90
CA GLY A 589 -9.01 -36.70 37.72
C GLY A 589 -7.64 -37.09 38.29
N ILE A 590 -6.69 -36.14 38.32
CA ILE A 590 -5.32 -36.35 38.81
C ILE A 590 -5.26 -36.09 40.32
N MET A 591 -6.12 -35.22 40.83
CA MET A 591 -6.30 -35.02 42.28
C MET A 591 -7.69 -35.53 42.67
N GLY A 592 -7.75 -36.35 43.76
CA GLY A 592 -9.01 -36.75 44.39
C GLY A 592 -9.77 -35.53 44.95
N GLU A 593 -11.07 -35.72 45.23
CA GLU A 593 -11.95 -34.69 45.80
C GLU A 593 -11.41 -34.09 47.11
#